data_f3e58416f344811b34c81d9ecfe340b3
#
_entry.id   f3e58416f344811b34c81d9ecfe340b3
#
_cell.length_a   1.000
_cell.length_b   1.000
_cell.length_c   1.000
_cell.angle_alpha   90.00
_cell.angle_beta   90.00
_cell.angle_gamma   90.00
#
_symmetry.space_group_name_H-M   'P 1'
#
loop_
_entity.id
_entity.type
_entity.pdbx_description
1 polymer ?
#
loop_
_entity_poly.entity_id
_entity_poly.type
_entity_poly.pdbx_seq_one_letter_code
_entity_poly.pdbx_strand_id
1 'polypeptide(L)'
;MLKSINNNKYFKFFQPKLFYINKDIDKDDPVRLLSDILEEMDFSNLMQVFPNKTKVYPINMFAVIIYAYSRGIYSTRDIEYLCKDSQRAQYLLNSLNIPDYSTIARFLSKATNVIYELFTQFVEKLFELSEISTKTIYIDGTKIEAYANKYSFIWKKSTLKYKEKFEENILELIDEFNRYFNKDLDNIFGVFSYLKNLNIQKVHGKGKRKSKEQVLLEKAESYIERFEKYTNYLEILGERNSFSKTDKDATFMRMKEDYMCNGQLKPGYNLQIGVISEYIASYKIFHNPSDSKTLIPFLEKIKSQNIEI
;
A
#
# COMPACT_ATOMS: atom_id res chain seq x y z
N MET A 1 0.77 33.26 -40.21
CA MET A 1 0.02 31.99 -40.43
C MET A 1 0.54 30.98 -39.38
N LEU A 2 -0.07 30.98 -38.20
CA LEU A 2 0.26 30.02 -37.15
C LEU A 2 -0.36 28.69 -37.58
N LYS A 3 0.48 27.74 -38.02
CA LYS A 3 0.04 26.37 -38.23
C LYS A 3 -0.49 25.87 -36.90
N SER A 4 -1.77 25.50 -36.85
CA SER A 4 -2.33 24.71 -35.79
C SER A 4 -1.41 23.48 -35.60
N ILE A 5 -0.66 23.48 -34.51
CA ILE A 5 0.11 22.32 -34.10
C ILE A 5 -0.91 21.26 -33.76
N ASN A 6 -1.08 20.32 -34.68
CA ASN A 6 -1.96 19.18 -34.57
C ASN A 6 -1.69 18.52 -33.19
N ASN A 7 -2.77 18.05 -32.59
CA ASN A 7 -2.84 17.23 -31.39
C ASN A 7 -1.84 16.04 -31.41
N ASN A 8 -0.57 16.32 -31.38
CA ASN A 8 0.45 15.30 -31.24
C ASN A 8 0.41 14.84 -29.79
N LYS A 9 0.25 13.55 -29.62
CA LYS A 9 0.16 12.81 -28.35
C LYS A 9 1.22 13.26 -27.31
N TYR A 10 2.32 13.81 -27.75
CA TYR A 10 3.50 14.22 -27.00
C TYR A 10 3.44 15.62 -26.37
N PHE A 11 2.61 16.54 -26.87
CA PHE A 11 2.53 17.90 -26.33
C PHE A 11 1.53 18.08 -25.21
N LYS A 12 0.99 17.00 -24.68
CA LYS A 12 -0.04 17.09 -23.64
C LYS A 12 0.49 17.54 -22.30
N PHE A 13 1.79 17.38 -22.05
CA PHE A 13 2.40 17.61 -20.75
C PHE A 13 2.98 19.00 -20.58
N PHE A 14 3.73 19.42 -21.56
CA PHE A 14 4.53 20.64 -21.50
C PHE A 14 4.12 21.58 -22.66
N GLN A 15 2.88 22.02 -22.66
CA GLN A 15 2.48 23.05 -23.61
C GLN A 15 3.29 24.31 -23.33
N PRO A 16 4.10 24.80 -24.28
CA PRO A 16 4.87 26.02 -24.07
C PRO A 16 3.90 27.16 -23.83
N LYS A 17 3.86 27.69 -22.61
CA LYS A 17 3.20 28.96 -22.35
C LYS A 17 4.02 30.05 -23.00
N LEU A 18 3.48 30.68 -24.01
CA LEU A 18 4.16 31.59 -24.94
C LEU A 18 4.87 32.77 -24.24
N PHE A 19 4.68 33.03 -22.94
CA PHE A 19 5.08 34.31 -22.39
C PHE A 19 5.79 34.35 -21.04
N TYR A 20 5.94 33.27 -20.26
CA TYR A 20 6.45 33.44 -18.90
C TYR A 20 7.53 32.48 -18.41
N ILE A 21 7.58 31.25 -18.86
CA ILE A 21 8.42 30.22 -18.17
C ILE A 21 9.79 30.02 -18.82
N ASN A 22 9.94 30.32 -20.10
CA ASN A 22 11.17 30.03 -20.85
C ASN A 22 12.32 31.03 -20.62
N LYS A 23 12.08 32.15 -19.93
CA LYS A 23 13.15 33.15 -19.71
C LYS A 23 14.03 32.88 -18.51
N ASP A 24 13.55 32.11 -17.53
CA ASP A 24 14.21 32.04 -16.21
C ASP A 24 14.77 30.65 -15.88
N ILE A 25 14.64 29.66 -16.76
CA ILE A 25 15.24 28.32 -16.57
C ILE A 25 16.30 28.09 -17.63
N ASP A 26 17.54 27.88 -17.20
CA ASP A 26 18.68 27.63 -18.07
C ASP A 26 18.44 26.43 -18.99
N LYS A 27 19.08 26.45 -20.16
CA LYS A 27 18.92 25.37 -21.15
C LYS A 27 19.42 24.02 -20.63
N ASP A 28 20.44 24.04 -19.80
CA ASP A 28 21.09 22.87 -19.20
C ASP A 28 20.53 22.52 -17.81
N ASP A 29 19.38 23.11 -17.44
CA ASP A 29 18.77 22.82 -16.14
C ASP A 29 18.23 21.38 -16.07
N PRO A 30 18.58 20.60 -15.04
CA PRO A 30 18.15 19.20 -14.90
C PRO A 30 16.64 18.98 -14.99
N VAL A 31 15.82 20.01 -14.71
CA VAL A 31 14.36 19.91 -14.82
C VAL A 31 13.92 19.75 -16.29
N ARG A 32 14.69 20.23 -17.23
CA ARG A 32 14.41 20.04 -18.67
C ARG A 32 14.67 18.60 -19.08
N LEU A 33 15.80 18.02 -18.64
CA LEU A 33 16.09 16.61 -18.86
C LEU A 33 15.00 15.72 -18.28
N LEU A 34 14.52 16.02 -17.06
CA LEU A 34 13.38 15.32 -16.46
C LEU A 34 12.12 15.44 -17.34
N SER A 35 11.85 16.65 -17.86
CA SER A 35 10.73 16.87 -18.77
C SER A 35 10.83 16.02 -20.04
N ASP A 36 12.01 16.01 -20.67
CA ASP A 36 12.29 15.28 -21.91
C ASP A 36 12.12 13.76 -21.70
N ILE A 37 12.66 13.21 -20.60
CA ILE A 37 12.47 11.79 -20.26
C ILE A 37 10.98 11.45 -20.06
N LEU A 38 10.23 12.30 -19.36
CA LEU A 38 8.82 12.05 -19.10
C LEU A 38 7.98 12.17 -20.39
N GLU A 39 8.39 12.96 -21.38
CA GLU A 39 7.69 13.05 -22.67
C GLU A 39 7.80 11.77 -23.50
N GLU A 40 8.83 10.96 -23.28
CA GLU A 40 9.04 9.69 -23.98
C GLU A 40 8.35 8.50 -23.32
N MET A 41 7.81 8.65 -22.11
CA MET A 41 7.11 7.59 -21.37
C MET A 41 5.64 7.43 -21.75
N ASP A 42 5.11 6.20 -21.66
CA ASP A 42 3.68 5.93 -21.82
C ASP A 42 2.92 6.07 -20.49
N PHE A 43 2.05 7.06 -20.42
CA PHE A 43 1.20 7.33 -19.27
C PHE A 43 -0.25 6.85 -19.46
N SER A 44 -0.53 5.99 -20.42
CA SER A 44 -1.89 5.54 -20.72
C SER A 44 -2.60 4.97 -19.49
N ASN A 45 -1.91 4.14 -18.70
CA ASN A 45 -2.47 3.55 -17.49
C ASN A 45 -2.66 4.58 -16.36
N LEU A 46 -1.75 5.53 -16.19
CA LEU A 46 -1.94 6.65 -15.26
C LEU A 46 -3.20 7.46 -15.64
N MET A 47 -3.40 7.71 -16.92
CA MET A 47 -4.56 8.48 -17.40
C MET A 47 -5.88 7.73 -17.21
N GLN A 48 -5.88 6.40 -17.26
CA GLN A 48 -7.06 5.58 -16.94
C GLN A 48 -7.45 5.70 -15.46
N VAL A 49 -6.48 5.81 -14.56
CA VAL A 49 -6.74 6.01 -13.12
C VAL A 49 -7.37 7.40 -12.86
N PHE A 50 -7.10 8.37 -13.72
CA PHE A 50 -7.61 9.75 -13.60
C PHE A 50 -8.43 10.17 -14.83
N PRO A 51 -9.60 9.54 -15.08
CA PRO A 51 -10.38 9.76 -16.32
C PRO A 51 -11.01 11.15 -16.39
N ASN A 52 -11.22 11.82 -15.27
CA ASN A 52 -11.88 13.12 -15.22
C ASN A 52 -10.88 14.27 -15.37
N LYS A 53 -11.35 15.41 -15.92
CA LYS A 53 -10.55 16.64 -15.95
C LYS A 53 -10.17 17.07 -14.53
N THR A 54 -8.90 17.07 -14.26
CA THR A 54 -8.31 17.57 -13.00
C THR A 54 -7.77 18.98 -13.19
N LYS A 55 -7.75 19.79 -12.12
CA LYS A 55 -7.17 21.16 -12.18
C LYS A 55 -5.69 21.15 -12.57
N VAL A 56 -4.96 20.14 -12.12
CA VAL A 56 -3.58 19.85 -12.52
C VAL A 56 -3.60 18.55 -13.28
N TYR A 57 -2.96 18.52 -14.44
CA TYR A 57 -2.92 17.34 -15.29
C TYR A 57 -2.14 16.21 -14.57
N PRO A 58 -2.59 14.93 -14.62
CA PRO A 58 -1.99 13.86 -13.84
C PRO A 58 -0.49 13.66 -14.07
N ILE A 59 -0.04 13.85 -15.30
CA ILE A 59 1.38 13.69 -15.64
C ILE A 59 2.22 14.85 -15.12
N ASN A 60 1.70 16.08 -15.17
CA ASN A 60 2.38 17.22 -14.55
C ASN A 60 2.44 17.07 -13.00
N MET A 61 1.39 16.48 -12.40
CA MET A 61 1.39 16.11 -10.99
C MET A 61 2.49 15.08 -10.69
N PHE A 62 2.59 14.04 -11.51
CA PHE A 62 3.65 13.04 -11.39
C PHE A 62 5.03 13.67 -11.54
N ALA A 63 5.24 14.49 -12.57
CA ALA A 63 6.51 15.18 -12.83
C ALA A 63 6.97 16.02 -11.63
N VAL A 64 6.08 16.81 -11.05
CA VAL A 64 6.44 17.66 -9.91
C VAL A 64 6.71 16.85 -8.64
N ILE A 65 6.04 15.71 -8.46
CA ILE A 65 6.29 14.81 -7.32
C ILE A 65 7.68 14.16 -7.47
N ILE A 66 8.03 13.66 -8.66
CA ILE A 66 9.37 13.10 -8.93
C ILE A 66 10.45 14.17 -8.69
N TYR A 67 10.23 15.38 -9.17
CA TYR A 67 11.15 16.48 -8.93
C TYR A 67 11.29 16.79 -7.42
N ALA A 68 10.20 16.83 -6.67
CA ALA A 68 10.24 17.03 -5.24
C ALA A 68 11.04 15.92 -4.53
N TYR A 69 10.81 14.66 -4.90
CA TYR A 69 11.51 13.52 -4.33
C TYR A 69 13.01 13.53 -4.65
N SER A 70 13.40 13.94 -5.86
CA SER A 70 14.81 14.12 -6.21
C SER A 70 15.52 15.21 -5.37
N ARG A 71 14.73 16.11 -4.75
CA ARG A 71 15.20 17.16 -3.83
C ARG A 71 15.12 16.76 -2.36
N GLY A 72 14.74 15.51 -2.05
CA GLY A 72 14.53 15.03 -0.68
C GLY A 72 13.25 15.56 0.00
N ILE A 73 12.30 16.07 -0.79
CA ILE A 73 11.03 16.63 -0.29
C ILE A 73 9.92 15.58 -0.45
N TYR A 74 9.51 14.96 0.65
CA TYR A 74 8.53 13.85 0.65
C TYR A 74 7.17 14.23 1.22
N SER A 75 7.08 15.27 2.07
CA SER A 75 5.83 15.72 2.67
C SER A 75 4.95 16.39 1.62
N THR A 76 3.68 16.00 1.53
CA THR A 76 2.74 16.60 0.58
C THR A 76 2.53 18.11 0.81
N ARG A 77 2.68 18.58 2.06
CA ARG A 77 2.63 20.01 2.38
C ARG A 77 3.87 20.75 1.87
N ASP A 78 5.04 20.15 2.01
CA ASP A 78 6.28 20.75 1.51
C ASP A 78 6.33 20.72 -0.01
N ILE A 79 5.73 19.71 -0.65
CA ILE A 79 5.54 19.69 -2.12
C ILE A 79 4.60 20.82 -2.57
N GLU A 80 3.51 21.07 -1.84
CA GLU A 80 2.64 22.22 -2.12
C GLU A 80 3.44 23.54 -2.02
N TYR A 81 4.27 23.71 -0.98
CA TYR A 81 5.14 24.89 -0.85
C TYR A 81 6.13 24.99 -1.99
N LEU A 82 6.78 23.86 -2.36
CA LEU A 82 7.69 23.81 -3.49
C LEU A 82 7.00 24.28 -4.79
N CYS A 83 5.76 23.88 -5.01
CA CYS A 83 4.97 24.30 -6.18
C CYS A 83 4.67 25.81 -6.19
N LYS A 84 4.58 26.43 -5.01
CA LYS A 84 4.36 27.88 -4.89
C LYS A 84 5.63 28.70 -5.13
N ASP A 85 6.78 28.22 -4.66
CA ASP A 85 8.01 29.00 -4.56
C ASP A 85 9.02 28.67 -5.67
N SER A 86 8.97 27.45 -6.26
CA SER A 86 9.97 27.01 -7.23
C SER A 86 9.53 27.25 -8.66
N GLN A 87 10.29 28.03 -9.41
CA GLN A 87 10.12 28.17 -10.86
C GLN A 87 10.20 26.84 -11.60
N ARG A 88 11.10 25.95 -11.18
CA ARG A 88 11.25 24.59 -11.75
C ARG A 88 10.00 23.74 -11.55
N ALA A 89 9.41 23.78 -10.33
CA ALA A 89 8.15 23.07 -10.07
C ALA A 89 6.99 23.67 -10.88
N GLN A 90 6.93 24.99 -11.02
CA GLN A 90 5.93 25.67 -11.83
C GLN A 90 6.10 25.36 -13.32
N TYR A 91 7.33 25.22 -13.81
CA TYR A 91 7.63 24.77 -15.16
C TYR A 91 7.04 23.38 -15.42
N LEU A 92 7.27 22.42 -14.51
CA LEU A 92 6.73 21.06 -14.63
C LEU A 92 5.21 21.02 -14.51
N LEU A 93 4.61 21.86 -13.68
CA LEU A 93 3.15 21.97 -13.57
C LEU A 93 2.49 22.48 -14.86
N ASN A 94 3.22 23.26 -15.64
CA ASN A 94 2.73 23.88 -16.89
C ASN A 94 1.30 24.48 -16.76
N SER A 95 0.95 24.91 -15.57
CA SER A 95 -0.35 25.50 -15.28
C SER A 95 -0.25 26.56 -14.18
N LEU A 96 -1.21 27.50 -14.16
CA LEU A 96 -1.35 28.45 -13.06
C LEU A 96 -1.96 27.81 -11.79
N ASN A 97 -2.44 26.58 -11.91
CA ASN A 97 -3.08 25.87 -10.81
C ASN A 97 -2.02 25.13 -9.99
N ILE A 98 -1.84 25.56 -8.76
CA ILE A 98 -0.97 24.88 -7.80
C ILE A 98 -1.83 23.85 -7.06
N PRO A 99 -1.38 22.58 -6.99
CA PRO A 99 -2.09 21.55 -6.24
C PRO A 99 -1.95 21.81 -4.74
N ASP A 100 -3.03 21.63 -4.00
CA ASP A 100 -2.98 21.58 -2.54
C ASP A 100 -2.47 20.22 -2.05
N TYR A 101 -1.99 20.17 -0.80
CA TYR A 101 -1.42 18.95 -0.20
C TYR A 101 -2.40 17.76 -0.19
N SER A 102 -3.71 18.02 -0.08
CA SER A 102 -4.71 16.96 -0.05
C SER A 102 -4.94 16.37 -1.44
N THR A 103 -4.81 17.18 -2.48
CA THR A 103 -4.85 16.73 -3.87
C THR A 103 -3.63 15.89 -4.21
N ILE A 104 -2.43 16.31 -3.76
CA ILE A 104 -1.19 15.53 -3.90
C ILE A 104 -1.32 14.18 -3.18
N ALA A 105 -1.82 14.16 -1.93
CA ALA A 105 -2.01 12.93 -1.16
C ALA A 105 -2.99 11.96 -1.84
N ARG A 106 -4.11 12.47 -2.36
CA ARG A 106 -5.09 11.66 -3.12
C ARG A 106 -4.51 11.13 -4.42
N PHE A 107 -3.68 11.92 -5.10
CA PHE A 107 -2.99 11.49 -6.30
C PHE A 107 -2.05 10.32 -5.98
N LEU A 108 -1.17 10.45 -4.99
CA LEU A 108 -0.24 9.39 -4.56
C LEU A 108 -0.97 8.11 -4.21
N SER A 109 -2.06 8.20 -3.42
CA SER A 109 -2.86 7.03 -3.04
C SER A 109 -3.49 6.31 -4.23
N LYS A 110 -3.97 7.05 -5.24
CA LYS A 110 -4.60 6.44 -6.44
C LYS A 110 -3.57 5.90 -7.43
N ALA A 111 -2.43 6.58 -7.56
CA ALA A 111 -1.39 6.21 -8.53
C ALA A 111 -0.55 5.01 -8.09
N THR A 112 -0.68 4.51 -6.87
CA THR A 112 0.17 3.46 -6.29
C THR A 112 0.32 2.25 -7.22
N ASN A 113 -0.78 1.81 -7.86
CA ASN A 113 -0.76 0.61 -8.71
C ASN A 113 -0.05 0.79 -10.05
N VAL A 114 0.11 2.03 -10.53
CA VAL A 114 0.73 2.34 -11.83
C VAL A 114 2.17 2.85 -11.70
N ILE A 115 2.60 3.24 -10.50
CA ILE A 115 3.98 3.75 -10.26
C ILE A 115 5.03 2.70 -10.63
N TYR A 116 4.75 1.42 -10.36
CA TYR A 116 5.70 0.36 -10.67
C TYR A 116 5.95 0.21 -12.18
N GLU A 117 4.92 0.32 -12.99
CA GLU A 117 5.03 0.30 -14.45
C GLU A 117 5.83 1.49 -14.97
N LEU A 118 5.54 2.68 -14.46
CA LEU A 118 6.31 3.89 -14.82
C LEU A 118 7.78 3.78 -14.41
N PHE A 119 8.05 3.17 -13.25
CA PHE A 119 9.43 2.87 -12.83
C PHE A 119 10.10 1.88 -13.80
N THR A 120 9.40 0.84 -14.25
CA THR A 120 9.95 -0.13 -15.21
C THR A 120 10.29 0.55 -16.53
N GLN A 121 9.41 1.37 -17.08
CA GLN A 121 9.66 2.16 -18.29
C GLN A 121 10.89 3.07 -18.14
N PHE A 122 11.04 3.71 -16.96
CA PHE A 122 12.21 4.54 -16.70
C PHE A 122 13.52 3.72 -16.70
N VAL A 123 13.50 2.53 -16.09
CA VAL A 123 14.66 1.61 -16.11
C VAL A 123 14.98 1.14 -17.53
N GLU A 124 13.97 0.79 -18.34
CA GLU A 124 14.13 0.43 -19.75
C GLU A 124 14.80 1.58 -20.53
N LYS A 125 14.38 2.82 -20.25
CA LYS A 125 15.00 3.99 -20.87
C LYS A 125 16.47 4.17 -20.51
N LEU A 126 16.86 3.88 -19.27
CA LEU A 126 18.27 3.90 -18.86
C LEU A 126 19.11 2.84 -19.59
N PHE A 127 18.54 1.67 -19.91
CA PHE A 127 19.19 0.67 -20.77
C PHE A 127 19.35 1.17 -22.21
N GLU A 128 18.33 1.77 -22.81
CA GLU A 128 18.40 2.34 -24.15
C GLU A 128 19.46 3.42 -24.28
N LEU A 129 19.61 4.26 -23.25
CA LEU A 129 20.64 5.30 -23.17
C LEU A 129 22.03 4.78 -22.85
N SER A 130 22.20 3.46 -22.65
CA SER A 130 23.46 2.81 -22.23
C SER A 130 24.02 3.28 -20.88
N GLU A 131 23.18 3.90 -20.04
CA GLU A 131 23.52 4.27 -18.65
C GLU A 131 23.60 3.04 -17.75
N ILE A 132 22.86 1.99 -18.07
CA ILE A 132 22.84 0.70 -17.37
C ILE A 132 23.37 -0.39 -18.32
N SER A 133 24.26 -1.26 -17.80
CA SER A 133 24.75 -2.44 -18.51
C SER A 133 24.47 -3.71 -17.71
N THR A 134 24.03 -4.79 -18.37
CA THR A 134 23.59 -6.05 -17.76
C THR A 134 24.66 -6.95 -17.16
N LYS A 135 25.90 -6.48 -16.98
CA LYS A 135 27.02 -7.33 -16.56
C LYS A 135 26.93 -7.84 -15.12
N THR A 136 26.39 -7.06 -14.22
CA THR A 136 26.39 -7.41 -12.79
C THR A 136 25.25 -6.65 -12.10
N ILE A 137 24.44 -7.37 -11.30
CA ILE A 137 23.46 -6.78 -10.41
C ILE A 137 23.87 -7.02 -8.95
N TYR A 138 23.82 -5.97 -8.16
CA TYR A 138 24.00 -6.03 -6.71
C TYR A 138 22.64 -6.04 -6.03
N ILE A 139 22.42 -7.04 -5.18
CA ILE A 139 21.14 -7.18 -4.45
C ILE A 139 21.40 -6.98 -2.97
N ASP A 140 20.70 -6.05 -2.35
CA ASP A 140 20.68 -5.86 -0.90
C ASP A 140 19.26 -5.65 -0.39
N GLY A 141 19.05 -6.13 0.83
CA GLY A 141 17.77 -6.00 1.54
C GLY A 141 17.87 -4.95 2.64
N THR A 142 16.87 -4.11 2.75
CA THR A 142 16.70 -3.19 3.88
C THR A 142 15.34 -3.37 4.54
N LYS A 143 15.23 -3.01 5.83
CA LYS A 143 13.98 -3.07 6.57
C LYS A 143 13.46 -1.67 6.84
N ILE A 144 12.23 -1.42 6.42
CA ILE A 144 11.56 -0.14 6.61
C ILE A 144 10.54 -0.30 7.74
N GLU A 145 10.65 0.51 8.80
CA GLU A 145 9.68 0.54 9.89
C GLU A 145 8.35 1.11 9.37
N ALA A 146 7.25 0.41 9.62
CA ALA A 146 5.92 0.89 9.28
C ALA A 146 5.46 1.93 10.30
N TYR A 147 4.73 2.94 9.86
CA TYR A 147 4.07 3.89 10.75
C TYR A 147 2.84 3.24 11.39
N ALA A 148 3.10 2.27 12.26
CA ALA A 148 2.08 1.44 12.89
C ALA A 148 2.36 1.23 14.39
N ASN A 149 1.29 0.92 15.14
CA ASN A 149 1.43 0.67 16.57
C ASN A 149 2.21 -0.62 16.83
N LYS A 150 3.39 -0.50 17.42
CA LYS A 150 4.29 -1.61 17.75
C LYS A 150 3.78 -2.55 18.83
N TYR A 151 2.74 -2.18 19.57
CA TYR A 151 2.13 -3.02 20.60
C TYR A 151 0.84 -3.71 20.16
N SER A 152 0.35 -3.44 18.97
CA SER A 152 -0.87 -4.03 18.44
C SER A 152 -0.60 -5.18 17.45
N PHE A 153 0.04 -6.23 17.93
CA PHE A 153 0.41 -7.40 17.12
C PHE A 153 -0.60 -8.53 17.19
N ILE A 154 -0.70 -9.27 16.09
CA ILE A 154 -1.39 -10.56 15.99
C ILE A 154 -0.37 -11.62 15.57
N TRP A 155 -0.25 -12.69 16.35
CA TRP A 155 0.65 -13.81 16.09
C TRP A 155 -0.11 -15.04 15.62
N LYS A 156 0.32 -15.65 14.50
CA LYS A 156 -0.31 -16.83 13.91
C LYS A 156 -0.46 -17.97 14.91
N LYS A 157 0.64 -18.32 15.58
CA LYS A 157 0.65 -19.42 16.57
C LYS A 157 -0.35 -19.19 17.72
N SER A 158 -0.41 -17.96 18.25
CA SER A 158 -1.37 -17.63 19.31
C SER A 158 -2.81 -17.63 18.82
N THR A 159 -3.05 -17.10 17.60
CA THR A 159 -4.38 -17.06 17.00
C THR A 159 -4.91 -18.47 16.76
N LEU A 160 -4.10 -19.39 16.23
CA LEU A 160 -4.47 -20.80 16.04
C LEU A 160 -4.81 -21.46 17.38
N LYS A 161 -3.92 -21.35 18.38
CA LYS A 161 -4.16 -21.91 19.72
C LYS A 161 -5.45 -21.39 20.35
N TYR A 162 -5.72 -20.08 20.24
CA TYR A 162 -6.94 -19.51 20.81
C TYR A 162 -8.18 -19.87 20.00
N LYS A 163 -8.06 -20.07 18.68
CA LYS A 163 -9.16 -20.54 17.85
C LYS A 163 -9.55 -21.96 18.21
N GLU A 164 -8.60 -22.90 18.32
CA GLU A 164 -8.83 -24.29 18.72
C GLU A 164 -9.55 -24.36 20.07
N LYS A 165 -9.00 -23.69 21.12
CA LYS A 165 -9.65 -23.64 22.42
C LYS A 165 -11.03 -22.98 22.38
N PHE A 166 -11.26 -22.08 21.47
CA PHE A 166 -12.53 -21.40 21.32
C PHE A 166 -13.56 -22.28 20.60
N GLU A 167 -13.15 -23.13 19.69
CA GLU A 167 -13.99 -24.14 19.04
C GLU A 167 -14.55 -25.15 20.06
N GLU A 168 -13.77 -25.51 21.07
CA GLU A 168 -14.28 -26.31 22.21
C GLU A 168 -15.44 -25.61 22.93
N ASN A 169 -15.31 -24.30 23.23
CA ASN A 169 -16.38 -23.53 23.86
C ASN A 169 -17.64 -23.40 22.98
N ILE A 170 -17.46 -23.39 21.64
CA ILE A 170 -18.58 -23.39 20.69
C ILE A 170 -19.34 -24.72 20.78
N LEU A 171 -18.63 -25.84 20.81
CA LEU A 171 -19.23 -27.17 20.97
C LEU A 171 -20.01 -27.27 22.27
N GLU A 172 -19.45 -26.81 23.39
CA GLU A 172 -20.13 -26.77 24.70
C GLU A 172 -21.43 -25.96 24.64
N LEU A 173 -21.41 -24.81 23.93
CA LEU A 173 -22.62 -23.99 23.77
C LEU A 173 -23.68 -24.68 22.91
N ILE A 174 -23.27 -25.37 21.85
CA ILE A 174 -24.18 -26.16 20.99
C ILE A 174 -24.82 -27.28 21.82
N ASP A 175 -24.04 -27.99 22.63
CA ASP A 175 -24.55 -29.05 23.50
C ASP A 175 -25.49 -28.50 24.60
N GLU A 176 -25.21 -27.33 25.18
CA GLU A 176 -26.09 -26.66 26.12
C GLU A 176 -27.42 -26.30 25.46
N PHE A 177 -27.37 -25.76 24.25
CA PHE A 177 -28.52 -25.41 23.43
C PHE A 177 -29.38 -26.66 23.11
N ASN A 178 -28.76 -27.71 22.56
CA ASN A 178 -29.41 -28.94 22.13
C ASN A 178 -30.15 -29.60 23.32
N ARG A 179 -29.51 -29.64 24.49
CA ARG A 179 -30.12 -30.17 25.72
C ARG A 179 -31.32 -29.31 26.18
N TYR A 180 -31.24 -27.98 26.05
CA TYR A 180 -32.31 -27.08 26.53
C TYR A 180 -33.51 -27.08 25.61
N PHE A 181 -33.31 -27.09 24.31
CA PHE A 181 -34.39 -27.04 23.30
C PHE A 181 -34.81 -28.40 22.74
N ASN A 182 -34.17 -29.48 23.18
CA ASN A 182 -34.32 -30.82 22.65
C ASN A 182 -34.19 -30.85 21.11
N LYS A 183 -33.05 -30.29 20.63
CA LYS A 183 -32.69 -30.18 19.22
C LYS A 183 -31.36 -30.92 18.99
N ASP A 184 -31.03 -31.11 17.73
CA ASP A 184 -29.77 -31.73 17.29
C ASP A 184 -29.17 -30.86 16.17
N LEU A 185 -28.58 -29.72 16.59
CA LEU A 185 -27.85 -28.82 15.70
C LEU A 185 -26.37 -29.06 15.91
N ASP A 186 -25.62 -29.01 14.80
CA ASP A 186 -24.18 -29.28 14.74
C ASP A 186 -23.30 -28.05 14.60
N ASN A 187 -23.91 -26.89 14.38
CA ASN A 187 -23.18 -25.65 14.16
C ASN A 187 -23.81 -24.42 14.86
N ILE A 188 -22.95 -23.49 15.20
CA ILE A 188 -23.34 -22.28 15.95
C ILE A 188 -24.24 -21.34 15.15
N PHE A 189 -24.14 -21.32 13.81
CA PHE A 189 -24.99 -20.47 12.96
C PHE A 189 -26.41 -20.97 12.95
N GLY A 190 -26.61 -22.30 12.97
CA GLY A 190 -27.92 -22.91 13.14
C GLY A 190 -28.55 -22.58 14.50
N VAL A 191 -27.78 -22.67 15.59
CA VAL A 191 -28.18 -22.26 16.95
C VAL A 191 -28.58 -20.79 16.98
N PHE A 192 -27.77 -19.90 16.42
CA PHE A 192 -28.07 -18.48 16.38
C PHE A 192 -29.32 -18.15 15.56
N SER A 193 -29.45 -18.77 14.38
CA SER A 193 -30.65 -18.61 13.53
C SER A 193 -31.91 -19.04 14.22
N TYR A 194 -31.89 -20.20 14.90
CA TYR A 194 -33.04 -20.68 15.69
C TYR A 194 -33.41 -19.71 16.79
N LEU A 195 -32.44 -19.27 17.61
CA LEU A 195 -32.68 -18.34 18.72
C LEU A 195 -33.17 -16.97 18.25
N LYS A 196 -32.70 -16.48 17.11
CA LYS A 196 -33.13 -15.23 16.51
C LYS A 196 -34.61 -15.28 16.08
N ASN A 197 -35.06 -16.44 15.57
CA ASN A 197 -36.44 -16.63 15.12
C ASN A 197 -37.45 -16.75 16.29
N LEU A 198 -36.97 -16.98 17.53
CA LEU A 198 -37.84 -17.02 18.71
C LEU A 198 -38.38 -15.65 19.15
N ASN A 199 -37.97 -14.55 18.48
CA ASN A 199 -38.41 -13.18 18.82
C ASN A 199 -38.33 -12.86 20.32
N ILE A 200 -37.20 -13.22 20.96
CA ILE A 200 -36.98 -13.08 22.39
C ILE A 200 -37.06 -11.60 22.81
N GLN A 201 -37.91 -11.28 23.78
CA GLN A 201 -37.93 -9.94 24.37
C GLN A 201 -36.67 -9.71 25.20
N LYS A 202 -35.72 -8.94 24.63
CA LYS A 202 -34.44 -8.64 25.28
C LYS A 202 -34.66 -7.70 26.47
N VAL A 203 -34.27 -8.15 27.64
CA VAL A 203 -34.26 -7.36 28.87
C VAL A 203 -32.87 -6.74 29.08
N HIS A 204 -32.80 -5.41 29.24
CA HIS A 204 -31.58 -4.66 29.46
C HIS A 204 -31.63 -3.93 30.82
N GLY A 205 -30.43 -3.72 31.41
CA GLY A 205 -30.27 -2.93 32.64
C GLY A 205 -29.82 -3.72 33.86
N LYS A 206 -29.21 -3.00 34.83
CA LYS A 206 -28.75 -3.57 36.11
C LYS A 206 -29.98 -4.04 36.93
N GLY A 207 -29.84 -5.23 37.53
CA GLY A 207 -30.85 -5.79 38.42
C GLY A 207 -32.02 -6.56 37.76
N LYS A 208 -32.08 -6.60 36.42
CA LYS A 208 -33.07 -7.42 35.70
C LYS A 208 -32.46 -8.77 35.31
N ARG A 209 -33.21 -9.87 35.61
CA ARG A 209 -32.77 -11.23 35.27
C ARG A 209 -33.10 -11.53 33.82
N LYS A 210 -32.06 -11.88 33.02
CA LYS A 210 -32.22 -12.33 31.64
C LYS A 210 -32.81 -13.74 31.59
N SER A 211 -33.64 -14.02 30.61
CA SER A 211 -34.07 -15.39 30.33
C SER A 211 -32.89 -16.24 29.82
N LYS A 212 -33.00 -17.57 29.94
CA LYS A 212 -31.97 -18.49 29.48
C LYS A 212 -31.76 -18.40 27.95
N GLU A 213 -32.89 -18.22 27.23
CA GLU A 213 -32.87 -18.01 25.78
C GLU A 213 -32.11 -16.74 25.39
N GLN A 214 -32.32 -15.64 26.11
CA GLN A 214 -31.57 -14.40 25.86
C GLN A 214 -30.06 -14.58 26.13
N VAL A 215 -29.69 -15.29 27.19
CA VAL A 215 -28.29 -15.57 27.52
C VAL A 215 -27.64 -16.41 26.43
N LEU A 216 -28.31 -17.45 25.94
CA LEU A 216 -27.84 -18.30 24.86
C LEU A 216 -27.66 -17.51 23.53
N LEU A 217 -28.65 -16.64 23.21
CA LEU A 217 -28.60 -15.79 22.03
C LEU A 217 -27.40 -14.83 22.08
N GLU A 218 -27.21 -14.12 23.19
CA GLU A 218 -26.10 -13.17 23.37
C GLU A 218 -24.73 -13.88 23.32
N LYS A 219 -24.64 -15.10 23.91
CA LYS A 219 -23.43 -15.92 23.80
C LYS A 219 -23.17 -16.36 22.36
N ALA A 220 -24.18 -16.86 21.65
CA ALA A 220 -24.05 -17.30 20.26
C ALA A 220 -23.61 -16.15 19.35
N GLU A 221 -24.22 -14.97 19.50
CA GLU A 221 -23.87 -13.75 18.78
C GLU A 221 -22.39 -13.36 19.01
N SER A 222 -21.98 -13.28 20.27
CA SER A 222 -20.59 -12.98 20.64
C SER A 222 -19.59 -14.04 20.15
N TYR A 223 -20.01 -15.31 20.09
CA TYR A 223 -19.16 -16.40 19.64
C TYR A 223 -18.99 -16.37 18.11
N ILE A 224 -20.04 -16.04 17.37
CA ILE A 224 -19.94 -15.85 15.90
C ILE A 224 -19.01 -14.70 15.57
N GLU A 225 -19.18 -13.52 16.19
CA GLU A 225 -18.29 -12.37 15.98
C GLU A 225 -16.83 -12.72 16.27
N ARG A 226 -16.57 -13.49 17.33
CA ARG A 226 -15.23 -13.89 17.71
C ARG A 226 -14.64 -14.93 16.76
N PHE A 227 -15.44 -15.85 16.28
CA PHE A 227 -15.04 -16.86 15.29
C PHE A 227 -14.68 -16.21 13.95
N GLU A 228 -15.53 -15.31 13.47
CA GLU A 228 -15.28 -14.51 12.26
C GLU A 228 -13.99 -13.68 12.38
N LYS A 229 -13.75 -13.10 13.55
CA LYS A 229 -12.53 -12.34 13.83
C LYS A 229 -11.27 -13.21 13.74
N TYR A 230 -11.28 -14.43 14.31
CA TYR A 230 -10.13 -15.32 14.19
C TYR A 230 -9.93 -15.80 12.75
N THR A 231 -11.00 -16.09 12.03
CA THR A 231 -10.95 -16.49 10.63
C THR A 231 -10.35 -15.38 9.77
N ASN A 232 -10.82 -14.16 9.91
CA ASN A 232 -10.28 -12.99 9.22
C ASN A 232 -8.79 -12.74 9.56
N TYR A 233 -8.39 -12.93 10.83
CA TYR A 233 -6.98 -12.81 11.21
C TYR A 233 -6.10 -13.86 10.53
N LEU A 234 -6.57 -15.08 10.38
CA LEU A 234 -5.84 -16.16 9.71
C LEU A 234 -5.76 -15.93 8.20
N GLU A 235 -6.79 -15.40 7.59
CA GLU A 235 -6.79 -14.96 6.18
C GLU A 235 -5.75 -13.86 5.93
N ILE A 236 -5.75 -12.81 6.76
CA ILE A 236 -4.75 -11.72 6.65
C ILE A 236 -3.33 -12.25 6.87
N LEU A 237 -3.15 -13.18 7.80
CA LEU A 237 -1.84 -13.78 8.09
C LEU A 237 -1.31 -14.58 6.90
N GLY A 238 -2.16 -15.36 6.22
CA GLY A 238 -1.71 -16.27 5.18
C GLY A 238 -0.49 -17.08 5.62
N GLU A 239 0.64 -16.93 4.96
CA GLU A 239 1.91 -17.56 5.32
C GLU A 239 2.73 -16.80 6.37
N ARG A 240 2.37 -15.56 6.69
CA ARG A 240 3.08 -14.70 7.65
C ARG A 240 2.91 -15.19 9.08
N ASN A 241 3.91 -14.93 9.91
CA ASN A 241 3.86 -15.27 11.33
C ASN A 241 3.13 -14.21 12.17
N SER A 242 3.03 -12.99 11.68
CA SER A 242 2.43 -11.86 12.41
C SER A 242 1.99 -10.74 11.48
N PHE A 243 1.10 -9.88 11.98
CA PHE A 243 0.79 -8.57 11.38
C PHE A 243 0.41 -7.55 12.46
N SER A 244 0.43 -6.26 12.13
CA SER A 244 -0.06 -5.19 13.00
C SER A 244 -1.54 -4.93 12.78
N LYS A 245 -2.31 -4.68 13.85
CA LYS A 245 -3.75 -4.32 13.73
C LYS A 245 -3.97 -2.98 13.04
N THR A 246 -3.00 -2.07 13.16
CA THR A 246 -3.09 -0.72 12.59
C THR A 246 -2.54 -0.65 11.17
N ASP A 247 -1.72 -1.62 10.77
CA ASP A 247 -1.23 -1.80 9.41
C ASP A 247 -1.17 -3.30 9.12
N LYS A 248 -2.18 -3.80 8.42
CA LYS A 248 -2.36 -5.24 8.17
C LYS A 248 -1.30 -5.82 7.23
N ASP A 249 -0.62 -4.99 6.47
CA ASP A 249 0.42 -5.41 5.53
C ASP A 249 1.80 -5.48 6.19
N ALA A 250 2.01 -4.74 7.28
CA ALA A 250 3.26 -4.77 8.04
C ALA A 250 3.43 -6.07 8.83
N THR A 251 4.60 -6.67 8.74
CA THR A 251 5.00 -7.86 9.51
C THR A 251 5.97 -7.46 10.62
N PHE A 252 5.86 -8.08 11.79
CA PHE A 252 6.78 -7.82 12.90
C PHE A 252 8.14 -8.45 12.63
N MET A 253 9.19 -7.63 12.63
CA MET A 253 10.56 -8.03 12.36
C MET A 253 11.56 -7.20 13.17
N ARG A 254 12.80 -7.71 13.31
CA ARG A 254 13.90 -6.92 13.86
C ARG A 254 14.39 -5.95 12.80
N MET A 255 14.52 -4.68 13.16
CA MET A 255 15.11 -3.67 12.29
C MET A 255 16.65 -3.82 12.24
N LYS A 256 17.29 -3.38 11.17
CA LYS A 256 18.77 -3.34 11.08
C LYS A 256 19.34 -2.40 12.15
N GLU A 257 18.69 -1.25 12.34
CA GLU A 257 19.07 -0.26 13.34
C GLU A 257 18.25 -0.47 14.62
N ASP A 258 18.85 -1.14 15.60
CA ASP A 258 18.30 -1.28 16.94
C ASP A 258 19.19 -0.50 17.92
N TYR A 259 18.98 0.82 17.97
CA TYR A 259 19.73 1.73 18.83
C TYR A 259 19.63 1.38 20.33
N MET A 260 18.57 0.67 20.73
CA MET A 260 18.34 0.25 22.11
C MET A 260 18.98 -1.11 22.41
N CYS A 261 19.49 -1.80 21.40
CA CYS A 261 20.07 -3.16 21.49
C CYS A 261 19.19 -4.16 22.27
N ASN A 262 17.87 -3.97 22.24
CA ASN A 262 16.92 -4.77 23.01
C ASN A 262 16.24 -5.88 22.18
N GLY A 263 16.54 -5.97 20.89
CA GLY A 263 15.95 -6.95 19.97
C GLY A 263 14.45 -6.82 19.78
N GLN A 264 13.87 -5.64 20.06
CA GLN A 264 12.44 -5.41 19.94
C GLN A 264 11.97 -5.61 18.49
N LEU A 265 10.90 -6.39 18.35
CA LEU A 265 10.22 -6.52 17.06
C LEU A 265 9.37 -5.28 16.80
N LYS A 266 9.48 -4.75 15.59
CA LYS A 266 8.69 -3.62 15.12
C LYS A 266 7.92 -4.01 13.85
N PRO A 267 6.71 -3.45 13.61
CA PRO A 267 6.03 -3.64 12.36
C PRO A 267 6.84 -3.00 11.23
N GLY A 268 7.01 -3.71 10.12
CA GLY A 268 7.81 -3.22 9.01
C GLY A 268 7.71 -4.07 7.76
N TYR A 269 8.46 -3.64 6.79
CA TYR A 269 8.56 -4.21 5.46
C TYR A 269 10.01 -4.57 5.15
N ASN A 270 10.22 -5.71 4.50
CA ASN A 270 11.52 -6.09 3.98
C ASN A 270 11.58 -5.68 2.51
N LEU A 271 12.35 -4.64 2.20
CA LEU A 271 12.55 -4.13 0.85
C LEU A 271 13.84 -4.73 0.28
N GLN A 272 13.73 -5.45 -0.82
CA GLN A 272 14.87 -5.90 -1.61
C GLN A 272 15.07 -4.94 -2.79
N ILE A 273 16.30 -4.54 -3.03
CA ILE A 273 16.70 -3.59 -4.08
C ILE A 273 17.76 -4.25 -4.93
N GLY A 274 17.61 -4.19 -6.24
CA GLY A 274 18.60 -4.59 -7.24
C GLY A 274 19.21 -3.36 -7.87
N VAL A 275 20.53 -3.20 -7.78
CA VAL A 275 21.29 -2.06 -8.28
C VAL A 275 22.20 -2.51 -9.41
N ILE A 276 22.18 -1.78 -10.52
CA ILE A 276 23.06 -1.96 -11.68
C ILE A 276 23.69 -0.60 -12.00
N SER A 277 25.00 -0.52 -12.12
CA SER A 277 25.70 0.73 -12.51
C SER A 277 25.24 1.96 -11.70
N GLU A 278 25.09 1.84 -10.38
CA GLU A 278 24.64 2.92 -9.47
C GLU A 278 23.15 3.27 -9.53
N TYR A 279 22.38 2.66 -10.43
CA TYR A 279 20.94 2.87 -10.55
C TYR A 279 20.14 1.74 -9.89
N ILE A 280 19.02 2.08 -9.25
CA ILE A 280 18.05 1.07 -8.80
C ILE A 280 17.31 0.54 -10.03
N ALA A 281 17.62 -0.68 -10.45
CA ALA A 281 17.01 -1.32 -11.60
C ALA A 281 15.76 -2.14 -11.24
N SER A 282 15.67 -2.65 -10.01
CA SER A 282 14.49 -3.39 -9.53
C SER A 282 14.32 -3.23 -8.03
N TYR A 283 13.08 -3.34 -7.56
CA TYR A 283 12.77 -3.42 -6.13
C TYR A 283 11.56 -4.31 -5.88
N LYS A 284 11.51 -4.94 -4.70
CA LYS A 284 10.33 -5.70 -4.26
C LYS A 284 10.19 -5.65 -2.74
N ILE A 285 8.96 -5.47 -2.28
CA ILE A 285 8.61 -5.51 -0.86
C ILE A 285 8.17 -6.92 -0.50
N PHE A 286 8.71 -7.45 0.58
CA PHE A 286 8.40 -8.76 1.11
C PHE A 286 7.88 -8.68 2.54
N HIS A 287 6.98 -9.60 2.87
CA HIS A 287 6.50 -9.79 4.24
C HIS A 287 7.41 -10.68 5.09
N ASN A 288 8.38 -11.36 4.47
CA ASN A 288 9.33 -12.20 5.17
C ASN A 288 10.37 -11.38 5.91
N PRO A 289 10.55 -11.60 7.24
CA PRO A 289 11.57 -10.89 8.02
C PRO A 289 13.01 -11.27 7.66
N SER A 290 13.21 -12.41 6.99
CA SER A 290 14.54 -12.93 6.62
C SER A 290 14.75 -12.85 5.12
N ASP A 291 15.96 -12.43 4.73
CA ASP A 291 16.35 -12.30 3.32
C ASP A 291 16.56 -13.65 2.63
N SER A 292 16.79 -14.75 3.39
CA SER A 292 16.99 -16.08 2.86
C SER A 292 15.83 -16.61 2.00
N LYS A 293 14.61 -16.13 2.24
CA LYS A 293 13.41 -16.52 1.49
C LYS A 293 13.00 -15.52 0.40
N THR A 294 13.73 -14.41 0.28
CA THR A 294 13.36 -13.33 -0.65
C THR A 294 14.18 -13.36 -1.93
N LEU A 295 15.38 -13.94 -1.90
CA LEU A 295 16.31 -13.92 -3.03
C LEU A 295 15.73 -14.56 -4.29
N ILE A 296 15.25 -15.81 -4.21
CA ILE A 296 14.71 -16.52 -5.38
C ILE A 296 13.50 -15.78 -5.98
N PRO A 297 12.44 -15.42 -5.21
CA PRO A 297 11.32 -14.66 -5.74
C PRO A 297 11.68 -13.25 -6.23
N PHE A 298 12.80 -12.69 -5.78
CA PHE A 298 13.27 -11.42 -6.28
C PHE A 298 14.02 -11.57 -7.60
N LEU A 299 14.86 -12.61 -7.74
CA LEU A 299 15.51 -12.94 -9.02
C LEU A 299 14.50 -13.28 -10.12
N GLU A 300 13.44 -14.02 -9.78
CA GLU A 300 12.33 -14.29 -10.72
C GLU A 300 11.67 -12.99 -11.19
N LYS A 301 11.48 -12.03 -10.27
CA LYS A 301 10.95 -10.71 -10.63
C LYS A 301 11.89 -9.95 -11.57
N ILE A 302 13.19 -9.92 -11.30
CA ILE A 302 14.18 -9.25 -12.14
C ILE A 302 14.17 -9.86 -13.55
N LYS A 303 14.12 -11.19 -13.66
CA LYS A 303 13.99 -11.87 -14.96
C LYS A 303 12.71 -11.50 -15.70
N SER A 304 11.60 -11.33 -14.99
CA SER A 304 10.33 -10.91 -15.61
C SER A 304 10.34 -9.47 -16.15
N GLN A 305 11.33 -8.67 -15.77
CA GLN A 305 11.58 -7.32 -16.28
C GLN A 305 12.50 -7.30 -17.51
N ASN A 306 12.79 -8.46 -18.13
CA ASN A 306 13.73 -8.60 -19.26
C ASN A 306 15.15 -8.11 -18.94
N ILE A 307 15.51 -8.00 -17.69
CA ILE A 307 16.88 -7.73 -17.25
C ILE A 307 17.62 -9.07 -17.29
N GLU A 308 18.50 -9.24 -18.28
CA GLU A 308 19.38 -10.40 -18.37
C GLU A 308 20.39 -10.37 -17.21
N ILE A 309 20.43 -11.45 -16.43
CA ILE A 309 21.35 -11.63 -15.30
C ILE A 309 22.32 -12.77 -15.64
#